data_824d771a194ff5ecf35a08f1d649cece
#
_entry.id   824d771a194ff5ecf35a08f1d649cece
#
_cell.length_a   1.000
_cell.length_b   1.000
_cell.length_c   1.000
_cell.angle_alpha   90.00
_cell.angle_beta   90.00
_cell.angle_gamma   90.00
#
_symmetry.space_group_name_H-M   'P 1'
#
loop_
_entity.id
_entity.type
_entity.pdbx_description
1 polymer ?
#
loop_
_entity_poly.entity_id
_entity_poly.type
_entity_poly.pdbx_seq_one_letter_code
_entity_poly.pdbx_strand_id
1 'polypeptide(L)'
;MSAPIAAATAASAIAIGFWRNAFGATATLPVAVARRRRDTLRGLPRPTWVAGLVAGVLLAVHFATWLTSLRLTTVAASTALVCTTPIWIVLFDLLRGRAVPRAVLAGTALAVAGGIAITGVDAAASARALAGDGLAVLGAISAAGYMAAGERARRDASTAEYTLIAYTTCAITLVPVAVVAGTPLAGFTTRTWLELLAVTVCAQLLGHSALNAALPRVGATAVALALLFEVPGATLVAWVWPGQTPSAWVLPGTALMLAGLAIVVRGGGGTPSSGVLEVT
;
A
#
# COMPACT_ATOMS: atom_id res chain seq x y z
N MET A 1 4.99 -9.18 3.23
CA MET A 1 4.71 -10.24 4.26
C MET A 1 3.27 -10.23 4.76
N SER A 2 2.45 -9.24 4.42
CA SER A 2 1.04 -9.15 4.86
C SER A 2 0.12 -10.14 4.17
N ALA A 3 0.32 -10.44 2.89
CA ALA A 3 -0.56 -11.30 2.11
C ALA A 3 -0.67 -12.74 2.65
N PRO A 4 0.42 -13.46 2.98
CA PRO A 4 0.32 -14.82 3.52
C PRO A 4 -0.41 -14.88 4.87
N ILE A 5 -0.13 -13.93 5.78
CA ILE A 5 -0.80 -13.88 7.09
C ILE A 5 -2.28 -13.54 6.92
N ALA A 6 -2.61 -12.56 6.05
CA ALA A 6 -3.98 -12.18 5.76
C ALA A 6 -4.77 -13.32 5.07
N ALA A 7 -4.12 -14.14 4.24
CA ALA A 7 -4.74 -15.30 3.62
C ALA A 7 -4.98 -16.45 4.60
N ALA A 8 -4.11 -16.61 5.62
CA ALA A 8 -4.17 -17.68 6.61
C ALA A 8 -5.14 -17.39 7.78
N THR A 9 -5.46 -16.11 8.06
CA THR A 9 -6.34 -15.77 9.19
C THR A 9 -7.82 -16.07 8.89
N ALA A 10 -8.54 -16.51 9.92
CA ALA A 10 -9.99 -16.77 9.85
C ALA A 10 -10.84 -15.49 9.77
N ALA A 11 -10.27 -14.31 10.07
CA ALA A 11 -10.98 -13.04 9.94
C ALA A 11 -11.26 -12.72 8.47
N SER A 12 -12.38 -12.04 8.20
CA SER A 12 -12.72 -11.59 6.85
C SER A 12 -11.75 -10.50 6.37
N ALA A 13 -11.67 -10.30 5.04
CA ALA A 13 -10.87 -9.25 4.43
C ALA A 13 -11.16 -7.86 5.03
N ILE A 14 -12.45 -7.54 5.22
CA ILE A 14 -12.90 -6.25 5.78
C ILE A 14 -12.50 -6.13 7.25
N ALA A 15 -12.65 -7.21 8.04
CA ALA A 15 -12.25 -7.21 9.45
C ALA A 15 -10.74 -7.03 9.61
N ILE A 16 -9.93 -7.68 8.76
CA ILE A 16 -8.48 -7.48 8.73
C ILE A 16 -8.15 -6.02 8.41
N GLY A 17 -8.75 -5.46 7.35
CA GLY A 17 -8.57 -4.06 6.97
C GLY A 17 -8.96 -3.10 8.10
N PHE A 18 -10.11 -3.33 8.75
CA PHE A 18 -10.59 -2.52 9.86
C PHE A 18 -9.62 -2.56 11.06
N TRP A 19 -9.34 -3.76 11.60
CA TRP A 19 -8.57 -3.89 12.83
C TRP A 19 -7.11 -3.46 12.69
N ARG A 20 -6.46 -3.77 11.57
CA ARG A 20 -5.09 -3.30 11.36
C ARG A 20 -5.00 -1.76 11.34
N ASN A 21 -6.00 -1.07 10.82
CA ASN A 21 -6.04 0.39 10.82
C ASN A 21 -6.50 0.95 12.16
N ALA A 22 -7.47 0.35 12.85
CA ALA A 22 -7.89 0.76 14.18
C ALA A 22 -6.75 0.64 15.21
N PHE A 23 -6.05 -0.51 15.24
CA PHE A 23 -4.88 -0.68 16.10
C PHE A 23 -3.72 0.21 15.67
N GLY A 24 -3.52 0.41 14.35
CA GLY A 24 -2.52 1.34 13.82
C GLY A 24 -2.78 2.78 14.26
N ALA A 25 -4.02 3.25 14.19
CA ALA A 25 -4.43 4.58 14.66
C ALA A 25 -4.20 4.71 16.18
N THR A 26 -4.62 3.71 16.96
CA THR A 26 -4.43 3.71 18.42
C THR A 26 -2.95 3.75 18.79
N ALA A 27 -2.09 2.99 18.10
CA ALA A 27 -0.65 2.97 18.35
C ALA A 27 0.05 4.29 17.97
N THR A 28 -0.44 4.99 16.93
CA THR A 28 0.13 6.27 16.49
C THR A 28 -0.38 7.47 17.30
N LEU A 29 -1.54 7.35 17.96
CA LEU A 29 -2.15 8.42 18.75
C LEU A 29 -1.21 9.01 19.82
N PRO A 30 -0.57 8.22 20.71
CA PRO A 30 0.31 8.78 21.74
C PRO A 30 1.50 9.52 21.13
N VAL A 31 2.04 9.06 20.00
CA VAL A 31 3.15 9.73 19.30
C VAL A 31 2.71 11.06 18.70
N ALA A 32 1.51 11.08 18.09
CA ALA A 32 0.93 12.30 17.52
C ALA A 32 0.60 13.34 18.61
N VAL A 33 0.15 12.88 19.80
CA VAL A 33 -0.21 13.77 20.93
C VAL A 33 1.01 14.21 21.72
N ALA A 34 1.99 13.32 21.98
CA ALA A 34 3.19 13.63 22.79
C ALA A 34 4.14 14.62 22.08
N ARG A 35 4.15 14.65 20.76
CA ARG A 35 4.89 15.66 19.97
C ARG A 35 4.25 17.04 19.99
N ARG A 36 3.28 17.26 20.88
CA ARG A 36 2.61 18.53 21.13
C ARG A 36 3.60 19.65 21.48
N ARG A 37 4.09 20.32 20.46
CA ARG A 37 4.05 21.80 20.54
C ARG A 37 2.58 22.15 20.24
N ARG A 38 1.91 22.85 21.12
CA ARG A 38 0.48 23.06 21.39
C ARG A 38 -0.55 23.17 20.24
N ASP A 39 -0.19 23.04 18.94
CA ASP A 39 -1.08 23.36 17.81
C ASP A 39 -1.05 22.38 16.62
N THR A 40 -0.47 21.18 16.76
CA THR A 40 -0.08 20.40 15.57
C THR A 40 -1.26 19.91 14.73
N LEU A 41 -2.24 19.19 15.29
CA LEU A 41 -3.38 18.73 14.46
C LEU A 41 -4.33 19.87 14.09
N ARG A 42 -4.62 20.79 15.03
CA ARG A 42 -5.51 21.94 14.78
C ARG A 42 -4.88 22.98 13.85
N GLY A 43 -3.55 23.06 13.81
CA GLY A 43 -2.80 23.97 12.96
C GLY A 43 -2.53 23.44 11.53
N LEU A 44 -2.89 22.20 11.22
CA LEU A 44 -2.71 21.67 9.87
C LEU A 44 -3.58 22.44 8.85
N PRO A 45 -3.02 22.83 7.69
CA PRO A 45 -3.78 23.48 6.63
C PRO A 45 -4.97 22.61 6.17
N ARG A 46 -6.09 23.25 5.83
CA ARG A 46 -7.26 22.52 5.29
C ARG A 46 -6.93 21.57 4.13
N PRO A 47 -6.07 21.94 3.15
CA PRO A 47 -5.69 21.02 2.07
C PRO A 47 -4.99 19.75 2.58
N THR A 48 -4.19 19.84 3.66
CA THR A 48 -3.50 18.72 4.28
C THR A 48 -4.49 17.77 4.96
N TRP A 49 -5.49 18.30 5.67
CA TRP A 49 -6.59 17.51 6.22
C TRP A 49 -7.36 16.78 5.13
N VAL A 50 -7.76 17.49 4.06
CA VAL A 50 -8.48 16.88 2.93
C VAL A 50 -7.64 15.77 2.29
N ALA A 51 -6.34 15.99 2.06
CA ALA A 51 -5.45 14.97 1.51
C ALA A 51 -5.33 13.75 2.43
N GLY A 52 -5.25 13.94 3.75
CA GLY A 52 -5.22 12.85 4.73
C GLY A 52 -6.51 12.05 4.77
N LEU A 53 -7.67 12.71 4.73
CA LEU A 53 -8.99 12.06 4.67
C LEU A 53 -9.17 11.27 3.37
N VAL A 54 -8.84 11.88 2.22
CA VAL A 54 -8.88 11.21 0.91
C VAL A 54 -7.96 9.99 0.91
N ALA A 55 -6.74 10.12 1.47
CA ALA A 55 -5.82 9.00 1.62
C ALA A 55 -6.44 7.88 2.46
N GLY A 56 -7.10 8.19 3.57
CA GLY A 56 -7.75 7.19 4.42
C GLY A 56 -8.90 6.45 3.73
N VAL A 57 -9.73 7.16 2.96
CA VAL A 57 -10.81 6.54 2.16
C VAL A 57 -10.20 5.63 1.08
N LEU A 58 -9.20 6.10 0.34
CA LEU A 58 -8.52 5.31 -0.69
C LEU A 58 -7.82 4.08 -0.09
N LEU A 59 -7.25 4.20 1.11
CA LEU A 59 -6.68 3.07 1.84
C LEU A 59 -7.76 2.04 2.24
N ALA A 60 -8.97 2.49 2.61
CA ALA A 60 -10.09 1.61 2.89
C ALA A 60 -10.55 0.84 1.64
N VAL A 61 -10.68 1.52 0.50
CA VAL A 61 -10.99 0.88 -0.79
C VAL A 61 -9.89 -0.11 -1.17
N HIS A 62 -8.62 0.27 -1.03
CA HIS A 62 -7.48 -0.62 -1.27
C HIS A 62 -7.59 -1.92 -0.45
N PHE A 63 -7.78 -1.83 0.87
CA PHE A 63 -7.86 -3.02 1.71
C PHE A 63 -9.12 -3.84 1.45
N ALA A 64 -10.29 -3.20 1.28
CA ALA A 64 -11.52 -3.90 0.98
C ALA A 64 -11.42 -4.70 -0.32
N THR A 65 -10.82 -4.14 -1.36
CA THR A 65 -10.71 -4.78 -2.67
C THR A 65 -9.54 -5.78 -2.73
N TRP A 66 -8.34 -5.39 -2.34
CA TRP A 66 -7.17 -6.26 -2.41
C TRP A 66 -7.29 -7.49 -1.49
N LEU A 67 -7.67 -7.32 -0.21
CA LEU A 67 -7.81 -8.45 0.71
C LEU A 67 -8.96 -9.39 0.29
N THR A 68 -10.01 -8.86 -0.36
CA THR A 68 -11.07 -9.69 -0.94
C THR A 68 -10.56 -10.43 -2.16
N SER A 69 -9.73 -9.83 -3.01
CA SER A 69 -9.16 -10.48 -4.19
C SER A 69 -8.37 -11.73 -3.82
N LEU A 70 -7.61 -11.72 -2.70
CA LEU A 70 -6.87 -12.88 -2.18
C LEU A 70 -7.74 -14.11 -1.89
N ARG A 71 -9.07 -13.95 -1.81
CA ARG A 71 -10.05 -15.03 -1.58
C ARG A 71 -10.78 -15.48 -2.85
N LEU A 72 -10.61 -14.74 -3.94
CA LEU A 72 -11.31 -14.98 -5.20
C LEU A 72 -10.37 -15.48 -6.31
N THR A 73 -9.11 -15.05 -6.28
CA THR A 73 -8.05 -15.48 -7.21
C THR A 73 -6.87 -16.05 -6.42
N THR A 74 -5.79 -16.46 -7.11
CA THR A 74 -4.59 -16.94 -6.44
C THR A 74 -3.86 -15.80 -5.71
N VAL A 75 -3.18 -16.10 -4.60
CA VAL A 75 -2.36 -15.12 -3.88
C VAL A 75 -1.30 -14.53 -4.82
N ALA A 76 -0.74 -15.35 -5.70
CA ALA A 76 0.25 -14.92 -6.70
C ALA A 76 -0.34 -13.90 -7.69
N ALA A 77 -1.49 -14.20 -8.33
CA ALA A 77 -2.15 -13.30 -9.27
C ALA A 77 -2.57 -11.99 -8.59
N SER A 78 -3.24 -12.06 -7.41
CA SER A 78 -3.62 -10.88 -6.63
C SER A 78 -2.41 -10.01 -6.28
N THR A 79 -1.30 -10.63 -5.85
CA THR A 79 -0.07 -9.90 -5.49
C THR A 79 0.57 -9.27 -6.73
N ALA A 80 0.64 -10.00 -7.87
CA ALA A 80 1.17 -9.46 -9.12
C ALA A 80 0.39 -8.24 -9.58
N LEU A 81 -0.95 -8.31 -9.54
CA LEU A 81 -1.82 -7.22 -9.99
C LEU A 81 -1.75 -6.01 -9.06
N VAL A 82 -1.70 -6.19 -7.74
CA VAL A 82 -1.52 -5.06 -6.83
C VAL A 82 -0.13 -4.44 -6.96
N CYS A 83 0.86 -5.20 -7.35
CA CYS A 83 2.21 -4.72 -7.65
C CYS A 83 2.27 -3.81 -8.90
N THR A 84 1.19 -3.68 -9.67
CA THR A 84 1.09 -2.67 -10.74
C THR A 84 0.88 -1.25 -10.21
N THR A 85 0.73 -1.04 -8.91
CA THR A 85 0.57 0.28 -8.27
C THR A 85 1.52 1.37 -8.82
N PRO A 86 2.81 1.14 -9.08
CA PRO A 86 3.69 2.17 -9.65
C PRO A 86 3.26 2.67 -11.03
N ILE A 87 2.65 1.80 -11.86
CA ILE A 87 2.13 2.18 -13.18
C ILE A 87 1.03 3.24 -13.01
N TRP A 88 0.12 3.04 -12.05
CA TRP A 88 -0.98 3.95 -11.79
C TRP A 88 -0.51 5.28 -11.24
N ILE A 89 0.55 5.32 -10.41
CA ILE A 89 1.16 6.58 -9.96
C ILE A 89 1.72 7.36 -11.14
N VAL A 90 2.48 6.69 -12.00
CA VAL A 90 3.04 7.30 -13.22
C VAL A 90 1.91 7.81 -14.13
N LEU A 91 0.85 7.04 -14.31
CA LEU A 91 -0.32 7.45 -15.08
C LEU A 91 -1.01 8.68 -14.48
N PHE A 92 -1.18 8.72 -13.15
CA PHE A 92 -1.74 9.90 -12.48
C PHE A 92 -0.88 11.14 -12.65
N ASP A 93 0.44 11.01 -12.64
CA ASP A 93 1.33 12.14 -12.89
C ASP A 93 1.23 12.63 -14.34
N LEU A 94 1.18 11.73 -15.32
CA LEU A 94 0.95 12.07 -16.73
C LEU A 94 -0.42 12.75 -16.94
N LEU A 95 -1.49 12.23 -16.34
CA LEU A 95 -2.84 12.81 -16.43
C LEU A 95 -2.93 14.20 -15.79
N ARG A 96 -2.04 14.50 -14.82
CA ARG A 96 -1.92 15.84 -14.21
C ARG A 96 -1.00 16.78 -14.99
N GLY A 97 -0.54 16.36 -16.17
CA GLY A 97 0.37 17.15 -17.01
C GLY A 97 1.80 17.24 -16.46
N ARG A 98 2.17 16.37 -15.51
CA ARG A 98 3.54 16.31 -15.00
C ARG A 98 4.44 15.60 -16.00
N ALA A 99 5.59 16.19 -16.28
CA ALA A 99 6.63 15.51 -17.07
C ALA A 99 7.20 14.34 -16.28
N VAL A 100 7.08 13.13 -16.83
CA VAL A 100 7.69 11.91 -16.24
C VAL A 100 8.95 11.59 -17.00
N PRO A 101 10.13 11.56 -16.36
CA PRO A 101 11.38 11.21 -17.02
C PRO A 101 11.33 9.81 -17.65
N ARG A 102 11.93 9.64 -18.82
CA ARG A 102 11.98 8.33 -19.50
C ARG A 102 12.60 7.24 -18.65
N ALA A 103 13.58 7.59 -17.81
CA ALA A 103 14.17 6.67 -16.85
C ALA A 103 13.15 6.13 -15.84
N VAL A 104 12.20 6.98 -15.35
CA VAL A 104 11.14 6.57 -14.44
C VAL A 104 10.17 5.61 -15.14
N LEU A 105 9.81 5.88 -16.41
CA LEU A 105 8.95 5.00 -17.19
C LEU A 105 9.63 3.63 -17.40
N ALA A 106 10.87 3.63 -17.87
CA ALA A 106 11.61 2.39 -18.14
C ALA A 106 11.87 1.58 -16.84
N GLY A 107 12.28 2.26 -15.75
CA GLY A 107 12.53 1.61 -14.49
C GLY A 107 11.28 1.03 -13.86
N THR A 108 10.13 1.74 -13.95
CA THR A 108 8.83 1.25 -13.49
C THR A 108 8.40 0.01 -14.29
N ALA A 109 8.50 0.04 -15.62
CA ALA A 109 8.16 -1.09 -16.46
C ALA A 109 9.03 -2.32 -16.13
N LEU A 110 10.34 -2.13 -15.97
CA LEU A 110 11.28 -3.18 -15.62
C LEU A 110 10.99 -3.79 -14.25
N ALA A 111 10.72 -2.96 -13.24
CA ALA A 111 10.42 -3.43 -11.89
C ALA A 111 9.10 -4.21 -11.84
N VAL A 112 8.06 -3.73 -12.53
CA VAL A 112 6.76 -4.43 -12.58
C VAL A 112 6.89 -5.74 -13.36
N ALA A 113 7.62 -5.76 -14.47
CA ALA A 113 7.89 -7.00 -15.22
C ALA A 113 8.61 -8.04 -14.34
N GLY A 114 9.58 -7.62 -13.50
CA GLY A 114 10.23 -8.47 -12.51
C GLY A 114 9.26 -9.06 -11.51
N GLY A 115 8.34 -8.25 -10.96
CA GLY A 115 7.30 -8.71 -10.05
C GLY A 115 6.34 -9.74 -10.67
N ILE A 116 5.89 -9.47 -11.90
CA ILE A 116 5.04 -10.41 -12.67
C ILE A 116 5.77 -11.72 -12.94
N ALA A 117 7.05 -11.65 -13.32
CA ALA A 117 7.85 -12.85 -13.60
C ALA A 117 7.96 -13.79 -12.38
N ILE A 118 8.07 -13.23 -11.15
CA ILE A 118 8.14 -14.02 -9.92
C ILE A 118 6.82 -14.75 -9.65
N THR A 119 5.69 -14.07 -9.83
CA THR A 119 4.36 -14.58 -9.43
C THR A 119 3.77 -15.55 -10.45
N GLY A 120 4.19 -15.46 -11.71
CA GLY A 120 3.55 -16.17 -12.82
C GLY A 120 2.18 -15.59 -13.18
N VAL A 121 1.67 -15.94 -14.35
CA VAL A 121 0.30 -15.62 -14.76
C VAL A 121 -0.43 -16.94 -14.94
N ASP A 122 -1.33 -17.29 -14.01
CA ASP A 122 -2.22 -18.42 -14.18
C ASP A 122 -3.32 -18.08 -15.19
N ALA A 123 -3.21 -18.65 -16.38
CA ALA A 123 -4.08 -18.35 -17.53
C ALA A 123 -5.46 -19.03 -17.48
N ALA A 124 -5.76 -19.82 -16.46
CA ALA A 124 -7.06 -20.54 -16.34
C ALA A 124 -8.07 -19.72 -15.53
N ALA A 125 -8.61 -18.66 -16.13
CA ALA A 125 -9.49 -17.73 -15.43
C ALA A 125 -10.96 -18.23 -15.40
N SER A 126 -11.43 -18.63 -14.21
CA SER A 126 -12.87 -18.69 -13.94
C SER A 126 -13.45 -17.26 -13.79
N ALA A 127 -14.76 -17.07 -13.99
CA ALA A 127 -15.41 -15.76 -13.75
C ALA A 127 -15.14 -15.23 -12.32
N ARG A 128 -15.02 -16.10 -11.33
CA ARG A 128 -14.66 -15.78 -9.95
C ARG A 128 -13.22 -15.24 -9.85
N ALA A 129 -12.27 -15.88 -10.54
CA ALA A 129 -10.87 -15.44 -10.56
C ALA A 129 -10.73 -14.08 -11.24
N LEU A 130 -11.42 -13.88 -12.39
CA LEU A 130 -11.46 -12.58 -13.08
C LEU A 130 -12.02 -11.46 -12.20
N ALA A 131 -13.06 -11.72 -11.42
CA ALA A 131 -13.58 -10.76 -10.45
C ALA A 131 -12.53 -10.44 -9.36
N GLY A 132 -11.80 -11.45 -8.88
CA GLY A 132 -10.68 -11.27 -7.95
C GLY A 132 -9.57 -10.41 -8.55
N ASP A 133 -9.20 -10.67 -9.80
CA ASP A 133 -8.18 -9.92 -10.53
C ASP A 133 -8.59 -8.46 -10.73
N GLY A 134 -9.84 -8.20 -11.10
CA GLY A 134 -10.41 -6.85 -11.19
C GLY A 134 -10.36 -6.11 -9.84
N LEU A 135 -10.66 -6.79 -8.72
CA LEU A 135 -10.54 -6.21 -7.39
C LEU A 135 -9.07 -5.92 -7.01
N ALA A 136 -8.11 -6.76 -7.41
CA ALA A 136 -6.70 -6.50 -7.18
C ALA A 136 -6.21 -5.25 -7.94
N VAL A 137 -6.64 -5.09 -9.21
CA VAL A 137 -6.34 -3.89 -10.01
C VAL A 137 -6.96 -2.64 -9.38
N LEU A 138 -8.22 -2.70 -8.93
CA LEU A 138 -8.87 -1.60 -8.22
C LEU A 138 -8.14 -1.28 -6.91
N GLY A 139 -7.64 -2.30 -6.23
CA GLY A 139 -6.76 -2.16 -5.07
C GLY A 139 -5.47 -1.41 -5.41
N ALA A 140 -4.82 -1.74 -6.54
CA ALA A 140 -3.60 -1.07 -7.01
C ALA A 140 -3.85 0.42 -7.34
N ILE A 141 -4.94 0.74 -8.04
CA ILE A 141 -5.34 2.11 -8.36
C ILE A 141 -5.58 2.91 -7.07
N SER A 142 -6.30 2.31 -6.12
CA SER A 142 -6.61 2.95 -4.84
C SER A 142 -5.35 3.17 -4.00
N ALA A 143 -4.41 2.20 -4.00
CA ALA A 143 -3.11 2.35 -3.35
C ALA A 143 -2.29 3.49 -3.97
N ALA A 144 -2.29 3.61 -5.30
CA ALA A 144 -1.62 4.70 -5.99
C ALA A 144 -2.20 6.07 -5.58
N GLY A 145 -3.52 6.18 -5.53
CA GLY A 145 -4.20 7.38 -5.04
C GLY A 145 -3.89 7.69 -3.57
N TYR A 146 -3.88 6.66 -2.71
CA TYR A 146 -3.47 6.77 -1.30
C TYR A 146 -2.05 7.35 -1.17
N MET A 147 -1.10 6.82 -1.93
CA MET A 147 0.30 7.29 -1.89
C MET A 147 0.43 8.72 -2.41
N ALA A 148 -0.25 9.07 -3.51
CA ALA A 148 -0.25 10.41 -4.08
C ALA A 148 -0.88 11.45 -3.12
N ALA A 149 -1.99 11.10 -2.46
CA ALA A 149 -2.61 11.94 -1.43
C ALA A 149 -1.72 12.04 -0.18
N GLY A 150 -1.08 10.92 0.21
CA GLY A 150 -0.13 10.87 1.31
C GLY A 150 1.10 11.74 1.08
N GLU A 151 1.68 11.72 -0.12
CA GLU A 151 2.80 12.60 -0.48
C GLU A 151 2.44 14.07 -0.28
N ARG A 152 1.24 14.47 -0.70
CA ARG A 152 0.76 15.84 -0.48
C ARG A 152 0.54 16.16 1.00
N ALA A 153 -0.12 15.28 1.74
CA ALA A 153 -0.39 15.52 3.17
C ALA A 153 0.92 15.59 3.99
N ARG A 154 1.90 14.78 3.61
CA ARG A 154 3.21 14.69 4.28
C ARG A 154 4.14 15.87 4.05
N ARG A 155 3.74 16.85 3.21
CA ARG A 155 4.49 18.12 3.09
C ARG A 155 4.38 18.97 4.35
N ASP A 156 3.20 18.95 4.99
CA ASP A 156 2.90 19.79 6.15
C ASP A 156 2.69 18.98 7.44
N ALA A 157 2.27 17.70 7.31
CA ALA A 157 2.01 16.82 8.45
C ALA A 157 3.20 15.92 8.77
N SER A 158 3.45 15.67 10.05
CA SER A 158 4.37 14.64 10.51
C SER A 158 3.86 13.24 10.13
N THR A 159 4.72 12.21 10.17
CA THR A 159 4.29 10.82 9.91
C THR A 159 3.17 10.40 10.86
N ALA A 160 3.31 10.72 12.15
CA ALA A 160 2.33 10.33 13.17
C ALA A 160 0.97 11.01 12.95
N GLU A 161 0.94 12.29 12.61
CA GLU A 161 -0.30 13.03 12.31
C GLU A 161 -0.98 12.49 11.07
N TYR A 162 -0.23 12.32 9.99
CA TYR A 162 -0.77 11.77 8.75
C TYR A 162 -1.30 10.35 8.93
N THR A 163 -0.51 9.45 9.56
CA THR A 163 -0.95 8.06 9.77
C THR A 163 -2.15 7.99 10.70
N LEU A 164 -2.22 8.84 11.74
CA LEU A 164 -3.39 8.92 12.60
C LEU A 164 -4.64 9.30 11.81
N ILE A 165 -4.58 10.35 10.97
CA ILE A 165 -5.70 10.78 10.12
C ILE A 165 -6.09 9.66 9.14
N ALA A 166 -5.13 9.13 8.38
CA ALA A 166 -5.39 8.15 7.34
C ALA A 166 -5.91 6.81 7.90
N TYR A 167 -5.31 6.31 8.99
CA TYR A 167 -5.73 5.03 9.58
C TYR A 167 -7.08 5.15 10.30
N THR A 168 -7.34 6.25 11.00
CA THR A 168 -8.65 6.49 11.62
C THR A 168 -9.73 6.58 10.55
N THR A 169 -9.50 7.36 9.49
CA THR A 169 -10.45 7.49 8.38
C THR A 169 -10.67 6.16 7.69
N CYS A 170 -9.62 5.38 7.44
CA CYS A 170 -9.73 4.04 6.86
C CYS A 170 -10.60 3.13 7.73
N ALA A 171 -10.34 3.06 9.03
CA ALA A 171 -11.13 2.24 9.95
C ALA A 171 -12.61 2.68 9.95
N ILE A 172 -12.89 3.97 10.08
CA ILE A 172 -14.26 4.51 10.06
C ILE A 172 -14.96 4.18 8.74
N THR A 173 -14.26 4.33 7.60
CA THR A 173 -14.83 4.04 6.26
C THR A 173 -15.17 2.55 6.10
N LEU A 174 -14.42 1.65 6.73
CA LEU A 174 -14.67 0.21 6.66
C LEU A 174 -15.84 -0.26 7.53
N VAL A 175 -16.30 0.53 8.52
CA VAL A 175 -17.47 0.17 9.35
C VAL A 175 -18.74 0.00 8.52
N PRO A 176 -19.21 0.98 7.74
CA PRO A 176 -20.40 0.81 6.92
C PRO A 176 -20.23 -0.31 5.88
N VAL A 177 -19.02 -0.50 5.35
CA VAL A 177 -18.73 -1.62 4.42
C VAL A 177 -18.93 -2.96 5.13
N ALA A 178 -18.46 -3.11 6.38
CA ALA A 178 -18.66 -4.31 7.18
C ALA A 178 -20.14 -4.57 7.49
N VAL A 179 -20.89 -3.52 7.82
CA VAL A 179 -22.34 -3.61 8.10
C VAL A 179 -23.10 -4.09 6.85
N VAL A 180 -22.85 -3.45 5.70
CA VAL A 180 -23.54 -3.82 4.43
C VAL A 180 -23.16 -5.23 3.98
N ALA A 181 -21.90 -5.64 4.19
CA ALA A 181 -21.43 -6.97 3.85
C ALA A 181 -21.82 -8.05 4.89
N GLY A 182 -22.51 -7.69 5.98
CA GLY A 182 -22.84 -8.62 7.06
C GLY A 182 -21.61 -9.25 7.73
N THR A 183 -20.49 -8.54 7.72
CA THR A 183 -19.20 -9.05 8.19
C THR A 183 -19.01 -8.75 9.68
N PRO A 184 -18.82 -9.77 10.55
CA PRO A 184 -18.55 -9.53 11.95
C PRO A 184 -17.16 -8.87 12.15
N LEU A 185 -17.12 -7.83 12.98
CA LEU A 185 -15.89 -7.16 13.42
C LEU A 185 -15.43 -7.62 14.81
N ALA A 186 -16.19 -8.48 15.47
CA ALA A 186 -15.91 -8.99 16.82
C ALA A 186 -16.24 -10.48 16.91
N GLY A 187 -16.05 -11.10 18.09
CA GLY A 187 -16.35 -12.51 18.29
C GLY A 187 -15.25 -13.46 17.80
N PHE A 188 -14.05 -12.96 17.53
CA PHE A 188 -12.93 -13.78 17.09
C PHE A 188 -12.29 -14.57 18.21
N THR A 189 -11.69 -15.72 17.86
CA THR A 189 -10.87 -16.50 18.80
C THR A 189 -9.61 -15.74 19.22
N THR A 190 -9.02 -16.11 20.34
CA THR A 190 -7.73 -15.54 20.80
C THR A 190 -6.64 -15.65 19.72
N ARG A 191 -6.60 -16.77 19.01
CA ARG A 191 -5.64 -16.98 17.91
C ARG A 191 -5.85 -15.93 16.81
N THR A 192 -7.09 -15.72 16.36
CA THR A 192 -7.40 -14.72 15.32
C THR A 192 -7.05 -13.30 15.78
N TRP A 193 -7.27 -12.96 17.06
CA TRP A 193 -6.84 -11.67 17.61
C TRP A 193 -5.32 -11.50 17.58
N LEU A 194 -4.56 -12.54 17.92
CA LEU A 194 -3.09 -12.50 17.82
C LEU A 194 -2.61 -12.37 16.37
N GLU A 195 -3.27 -13.03 15.41
CA GLU A 195 -2.98 -12.89 13.99
C GLU A 195 -3.26 -11.46 13.49
N LEU A 196 -4.38 -10.84 13.90
CA LEU A 196 -4.72 -9.44 13.60
C LEU A 196 -3.68 -8.47 14.19
N LEU A 197 -3.22 -8.70 15.42
CA LEU A 197 -2.16 -7.91 16.03
C LEU A 197 -0.83 -8.09 15.29
N ALA A 198 -0.46 -9.31 14.92
CA ALA A 198 0.76 -9.59 14.17
C ALA A 198 0.75 -8.88 12.80
N VAL A 199 -0.36 -8.94 12.06
CA VAL A 199 -0.53 -8.18 10.79
C VAL A 199 -0.41 -6.68 11.05
N THR A 200 -0.98 -6.17 12.15
CA THR A 200 -0.88 -4.75 12.48
C THR A 200 0.56 -4.35 12.77
N VAL A 201 1.26 -5.07 13.62
CA VAL A 201 2.65 -4.72 13.96
C VAL A 201 3.55 -4.84 12.74
N CYS A 202 3.53 -5.98 12.06
CA CYS A 202 4.48 -6.25 10.96
C CYS A 202 4.16 -5.44 9.70
N ALA A 203 2.89 -5.39 9.29
CA ALA A 203 2.54 -4.80 8.01
C ALA A 203 2.08 -3.34 8.12
N GLN A 204 1.39 -2.96 9.18
CA GLN A 204 0.88 -1.59 9.31
C GLN A 204 1.90 -0.67 9.98
N LEU A 205 2.39 -1.04 11.16
CA LEU A 205 3.30 -0.16 11.91
C LEU A 205 4.72 -0.18 11.33
N LEU A 206 5.31 -1.35 11.15
CA LEU A 206 6.66 -1.47 10.60
C LEU A 206 6.69 -1.27 9.08
N GLY A 207 5.66 -1.73 8.35
CA GLY A 207 5.58 -1.59 6.89
C GLY A 207 5.03 -0.23 6.46
N HIS A 208 3.70 -0.04 6.48
CA HIS A 208 3.05 1.17 5.95
C HIS A 208 3.51 2.46 6.63
N SER A 209 3.74 2.46 7.96
CA SER A 209 4.22 3.67 8.63
C SER A 209 5.64 4.04 8.23
N ALA A 210 6.53 3.06 7.99
CA ALA A 210 7.87 3.32 7.47
C ALA A 210 7.83 3.88 6.04
N LEU A 211 6.97 3.31 5.18
CA LEU A 211 6.77 3.80 3.81
C LEU A 211 6.20 5.23 3.82
N ASN A 212 5.23 5.51 4.68
CA ASN A 212 4.69 6.86 4.86
C ASN A 212 5.73 7.85 5.38
N ALA A 213 6.68 7.40 6.20
CA ALA A 213 7.80 8.23 6.64
C ALA A 213 8.79 8.55 5.50
N ALA A 214 8.92 7.65 4.53
CA ALA A 214 9.80 7.81 3.37
C ALA A 214 9.19 8.72 2.27
N LEU A 215 7.83 8.79 2.16
CA LEU A 215 7.12 9.53 1.10
C LEU A 215 7.69 10.93 0.81
N PRO A 216 7.93 11.81 1.80
CA PRO A 216 8.41 13.18 1.52
C PRO A 216 9.86 13.23 1.03
N ARG A 217 10.64 12.14 1.19
CA ARG A 217 12.05 12.09 0.78
C ARG A 217 12.25 11.49 -0.60
N VAL A 218 11.49 10.43 -0.92
CA VAL A 218 11.72 9.63 -2.13
C VAL A 218 10.55 9.65 -3.11
N GLY A 219 9.40 10.22 -2.72
CA GLY A 219 8.19 10.31 -3.54
C GLY A 219 7.39 9.01 -3.62
N ALA A 220 6.14 9.13 -4.11
CA ALA A 220 5.19 8.03 -4.15
C ALA A 220 5.64 6.90 -5.08
N THR A 221 6.24 7.21 -6.22
CA THR A 221 6.72 6.20 -7.19
C THR A 221 7.79 5.30 -6.59
N ALA A 222 8.81 5.87 -5.92
CA ALA A 222 9.88 5.09 -5.31
C ALA A 222 9.36 4.24 -4.14
N VAL A 223 8.43 4.77 -3.33
CA VAL A 223 7.75 4.03 -2.26
C VAL A 223 6.96 2.86 -2.83
N ALA A 224 6.19 3.07 -3.91
CA ALA A 224 5.43 2.00 -4.55
C ALA A 224 6.35 0.92 -5.16
N LEU A 225 7.48 1.30 -5.73
CA LEU A 225 8.48 0.35 -6.23
C LEU A 225 9.14 -0.43 -5.09
N ALA A 226 9.38 0.20 -3.94
CA ALA A 226 9.88 -0.50 -2.76
C ALA A 226 8.90 -1.56 -2.23
N LEU A 227 7.58 -1.33 -2.38
CA LEU A 227 6.56 -2.33 -2.04
C LEU A 227 6.64 -3.60 -2.90
N LEU A 228 7.18 -3.53 -4.12
CA LEU A 228 7.38 -4.72 -4.97
C LEU A 228 8.27 -5.76 -4.28
N PHE A 229 9.16 -5.35 -3.36
CA PHE A 229 9.95 -6.29 -2.57
C PHE A 229 9.13 -7.13 -1.60
N GLU A 230 7.84 -6.84 -1.42
CA GLU A 230 6.91 -7.75 -0.75
C GLU A 230 6.79 -9.08 -1.50
N VAL A 231 6.93 -9.12 -2.83
CA VAL A 231 6.80 -10.32 -3.65
C VAL A 231 7.89 -11.35 -3.33
N PRO A 232 9.20 -11.05 -3.46
CA PRO A 232 10.23 -12.01 -3.07
C PRO A 232 10.20 -12.32 -1.58
N GLY A 233 9.86 -11.35 -0.72
CA GLY A 233 9.70 -11.58 0.72
C GLY A 233 8.57 -12.56 1.05
N ALA A 234 7.40 -12.42 0.41
CA ALA A 234 6.28 -13.35 0.55
C ALA A 234 6.65 -14.75 0.03
N THR A 235 7.38 -14.83 -1.07
CA THR A 235 7.86 -16.11 -1.64
C THR A 235 8.82 -16.83 -0.69
N LEU A 236 9.75 -16.09 -0.05
CA LEU A 236 10.67 -16.67 0.96
C LEU A 236 9.90 -17.19 2.18
N VAL A 237 8.91 -16.44 2.66
CA VAL A 237 8.05 -16.88 3.78
C VAL A 237 7.26 -18.12 3.39
N ALA A 238 6.70 -18.18 2.17
CA ALA A 238 5.97 -19.33 1.67
C ALA A 238 6.87 -20.58 1.48
N TRP A 239 8.15 -20.38 1.24
CA TRP A 239 9.13 -21.47 1.19
C TRP A 239 9.43 -22.07 2.57
N VAL A 240 9.64 -21.21 3.57
CA VAL A 240 9.98 -21.64 4.95
C VAL A 240 8.75 -22.20 5.69
N TRP A 241 7.59 -21.60 5.43
CA TRP A 241 6.35 -22.00 6.11
C TRP A 241 5.26 -22.28 5.10
N PRO A 242 4.76 -23.05 4.71
CA PRO A 242 4.09 -24.26 4.25
C PRO A 242 4.92 -25.10 3.26
N GLY A 243 6.22 -24.84 3.10
CA GLY A 243 7.10 -25.66 2.26
C GLY A 243 6.86 -25.55 0.76
N GLN A 244 6.29 -24.43 0.29
CA GLN A 244 6.09 -24.18 -1.14
C GLN A 244 7.42 -23.91 -1.81
N THR A 245 7.78 -24.71 -2.83
CA THR A 245 9.01 -24.49 -3.60
C THR A 245 8.96 -23.15 -4.34
N PRO A 246 9.97 -22.28 -4.15
CA PRO A 246 10.00 -21.00 -4.87
C PRO A 246 10.08 -21.22 -6.38
N SER A 247 9.47 -20.32 -7.14
CA SER A 247 9.66 -20.27 -8.59
C SER A 247 11.13 -20.02 -8.93
N ALA A 248 11.64 -20.64 -9.98
CA ALA A 248 12.99 -20.36 -10.51
C ALA A 248 13.18 -18.89 -10.91
N TRP A 249 12.09 -18.17 -11.13
CA TRP A 249 12.07 -16.75 -11.48
C TRP A 249 12.26 -15.79 -10.30
N VAL A 250 12.32 -16.27 -9.04
CA VAL A 250 12.47 -15.40 -7.86
C VAL A 250 13.75 -14.58 -7.94
N LEU A 251 14.88 -15.20 -8.21
CA LEU A 251 16.17 -14.49 -8.30
C LEU A 251 16.24 -13.54 -9.51
N PRO A 252 15.96 -14.00 -10.76
CA PRO A 252 15.95 -13.10 -11.92
C PRO A 252 14.92 -11.96 -11.77
N GLY A 253 13.71 -12.26 -11.31
CA GLY A 253 12.67 -11.25 -11.12
C GLY A 253 13.04 -10.22 -10.05
N THR A 254 13.64 -10.65 -8.92
CA THR A 254 14.15 -9.74 -7.90
C THR A 254 15.26 -8.85 -8.44
N ALA A 255 16.16 -9.38 -9.26
CA ALA A 255 17.22 -8.59 -9.91
C ALA A 255 16.62 -7.51 -10.83
N LEU A 256 15.61 -7.85 -11.64
CA LEU A 256 14.87 -6.89 -12.46
C LEU A 256 14.19 -5.80 -11.64
N MET A 257 13.57 -6.17 -10.52
CA MET A 257 12.94 -5.21 -9.60
C MET A 257 13.95 -4.24 -8.99
N LEU A 258 15.11 -4.75 -8.53
CA LEU A 258 16.21 -3.94 -8.01
C LEU A 258 16.78 -3.00 -9.07
N ALA A 259 17.01 -3.50 -10.27
CA ALA A 259 17.50 -2.70 -11.40
C ALA A 259 16.50 -1.58 -11.76
N GLY A 260 15.20 -1.91 -11.84
CA GLY A 260 14.14 -0.94 -12.10
C GLY A 260 14.08 0.14 -11.02
N LEU A 261 14.11 -0.22 -9.74
CA LEU A 261 14.15 0.73 -8.64
C LEU A 261 15.40 1.62 -8.70
N ALA A 262 16.57 1.05 -8.96
CA ALA A 262 17.81 1.81 -9.08
C ALA A 262 17.76 2.84 -10.23
N ILE A 263 17.16 2.47 -11.37
CA ILE A 263 16.96 3.38 -12.51
C ILE A 263 16.04 4.54 -12.11
N VAL A 264 14.92 4.25 -11.43
CA VAL A 264 13.97 5.29 -10.99
C VAL A 264 14.61 6.24 -9.98
N VAL A 265 15.30 5.71 -8.96
CA VAL A 265 15.94 6.53 -7.93
C VAL A 265 17.04 7.42 -8.52
N ARG A 266 17.84 6.90 -9.45
CA ARG A 266 18.88 7.68 -10.14
C ARG A 266 18.31 8.66 -11.16
N GLY A 267 17.29 8.26 -11.90
CA GLY A 267 16.66 9.09 -12.94
C GLY A 267 15.66 10.11 -12.42
N GLY A 268 15.06 9.87 -11.23
CA GLY A 268 14.15 10.79 -10.55
C GLY A 268 14.84 11.78 -9.60
N GLY A 269 16.13 11.59 -9.30
CA GLY A 269 16.89 12.40 -8.36
C GLY A 269 17.23 13.83 -8.83
N GLY A 270 16.61 14.32 -9.91
CA GLY A 270 16.95 15.60 -10.53
C GLY A 270 15.92 16.74 -10.42
N THR A 271 14.77 16.53 -9.75
CA THR A 271 13.81 17.64 -9.56
C THR A 271 13.30 17.70 -8.13
N PRO A 272 13.91 18.54 -7.26
CA PRO A 272 13.11 19.21 -6.24
C PRO A 272 12.07 20.04 -6.99
N SER A 273 10.79 19.91 -6.65
CA SER A 273 9.73 20.80 -7.15
C SER A 273 9.93 22.20 -6.55
N SER A 274 10.94 22.91 -6.97
CA SER A 274 11.13 24.34 -6.73
C SER A 274 10.49 25.12 -7.88
N GLY A 275 9.16 25.11 -7.92
CA GLY A 275 8.38 26.12 -8.59
C GLY A 275 8.22 27.31 -7.67
N VAL A 276 9.34 27.96 -7.29
CA VAL A 276 9.28 29.35 -6.88
C VAL A 276 9.17 30.15 -8.17
N LEU A 277 7.96 30.57 -8.51
CA LEU A 277 7.77 31.68 -9.44
C LEU A 277 8.38 32.90 -8.75
N GLU A 278 9.58 33.29 -9.19
CA GLU A 278 10.00 34.68 -9.08
C GLU A 278 9.04 35.53 -9.89
N VAL A 279 8.13 36.21 -9.19
CA VAL A 279 7.39 37.34 -9.74
C VAL A 279 8.24 38.58 -9.46
N THR A 280 8.92 39.05 -10.49
CA THR A 280 9.41 40.44 -10.55
C THR A 280 8.27 41.40 -10.79
#